data_bdd43da5495d49d24bf09886de084fdc
#
_entry.id   bdd43da5495d49d24bf09886de084fdc
#
_cell.length_a   1.000
_cell.length_b   1.000
_cell.length_c   1.000
_cell.angle_alpha   90.00
_cell.angle_beta   90.00
_cell.angle_gamma   90.00
#
_symmetry.space_group_name_H-M   'P 1'
#
loop_
_entity.id
_entity.type
_entity.pdbx_description
1 polymer ?
#
loop_
_entity_poly.entity_id
_entity_poly.type
_entity_poly.pdbx_seq_one_letter_code
_entity_poly.pdbx_strand_id
1 'polypeptide(L)'
;MAGHSKFKNIMHRKGAQDKKRAKVFSRLGREISVAVKVGGEDIESNIRLRSAIASAKSLNMPKDNIERAIKKGQGNDPDSNYEEVRYEGYGPEGIAIIVEALTNNKNRTAAEIRSSFSKYGGNLGETGSVSFGFDRFGNITLDKNSVSYTHLRAHETDIN
;
A
#
# COMPACT_ATOMS: atom_id res chain seq x y z
N MET A 1 -34.33 -10.08 -28.89
CA MET A 1 -34.10 -9.55 -27.52
C MET A 1 -32.67 -9.82 -26.99
N ALA A 2 -31.64 -9.54 -27.80
CA ALA A 2 -30.23 -9.78 -27.43
C ALA A 2 -29.47 -8.55 -26.88
N GLY A 3 -30.09 -7.36 -26.88
CA GLY A 3 -29.43 -6.10 -26.50
C GLY A 3 -29.24 -5.87 -25.00
N HIS A 4 -30.15 -6.35 -24.17
CA HIS A 4 -30.13 -6.12 -22.71
C HIS A 4 -29.05 -6.92 -21.97
N SER A 5 -28.67 -8.08 -22.45
CA SER A 5 -27.63 -8.92 -21.84
C SER A 5 -26.22 -8.33 -21.98
N LYS A 6 -25.90 -7.78 -23.16
CA LYS A 6 -24.59 -7.17 -23.45
C LYS A 6 -24.36 -5.90 -22.63
N PHE A 7 -25.37 -5.05 -22.50
CA PHE A 7 -25.31 -3.83 -21.69
C PHE A 7 -25.16 -4.11 -20.21
N LYS A 8 -25.88 -5.08 -19.68
CA LYS A 8 -25.77 -5.53 -18.27
C LYS A 8 -24.38 -6.08 -17.95
N ASN A 9 -23.80 -6.89 -18.84
CA ASN A 9 -22.45 -7.42 -18.68
C ASN A 9 -21.36 -6.32 -18.71
N ILE A 10 -21.54 -5.31 -19.57
CA ILE A 10 -20.62 -4.16 -19.63
C ILE A 10 -20.71 -3.34 -18.32
N MET A 11 -21.91 -3.06 -17.81
CA MET A 11 -22.12 -2.37 -16.54
C MET A 11 -21.51 -3.14 -15.36
N HIS A 12 -21.68 -4.45 -15.28
CA HIS A 12 -21.09 -5.27 -14.22
C HIS A 12 -19.55 -5.27 -14.25
N ARG A 13 -18.95 -5.38 -15.44
CA ARG A 13 -17.49 -5.29 -15.61
C ARG A 13 -16.95 -3.92 -15.24
N LYS A 14 -17.58 -2.85 -15.70
CA LYS A 14 -17.23 -1.47 -15.36
C LYS A 14 -17.34 -1.23 -13.86
N GLY A 15 -18.46 -1.63 -13.23
CA GLY A 15 -18.66 -1.47 -11.78
C GLY A 15 -17.64 -2.25 -10.93
N ALA A 16 -17.21 -3.44 -11.35
CA ALA A 16 -16.16 -4.19 -10.66
C ALA A 16 -14.79 -3.51 -10.79
N GLN A 17 -14.48 -2.95 -11.94
CA GLN A 17 -13.23 -2.23 -12.20
C GLN A 17 -13.20 -0.91 -11.44
N ASP A 18 -14.32 -0.17 -11.39
CA ASP A 18 -14.46 1.07 -10.65
C ASP A 18 -14.31 0.83 -9.13
N LYS A 19 -14.86 -0.26 -8.60
CA LYS A 19 -14.67 -0.66 -7.20
C LYS A 19 -13.22 -0.97 -6.86
N LYS A 20 -12.50 -1.67 -7.74
CA LYS A 20 -11.05 -1.94 -7.56
C LYS A 20 -10.27 -0.65 -7.55
N ARG A 21 -10.55 0.26 -8.50
CA ARG A 21 -9.91 1.56 -8.60
C ARG A 21 -10.15 2.43 -7.37
N ALA A 22 -11.39 2.47 -6.88
CA ALA A 22 -11.75 3.19 -5.66
C ALA A 22 -10.99 2.70 -4.43
N LYS A 23 -10.81 1.38 -4.28
CA LYS A 23 -10.00 0.79 -3.20
C LYS A 23 -8.54 1.23 -3.27
N VAL A 24 -7.96 1.21 -4.48
CA VAL A 24 -6.57 1.65 -4.69
C VAL A 24 -6.42 3.13 -4.37
N PHE A 25 -7.34 3.97 -4.83
CA PHE A 25 -7.31 5.40 -4.53
C PHE A 25 -7.48 5.70 -3.03
N SER A 26 -8.36 4.96 -2.35
CA SER A 26 -8.53 5.10 -0.89
C SER A 26 -7.26 4.72 -0.13
N ARG A 27 -6.53 3.70 -0.58
CA ARG A 27 -5.25 3.30 0.01
C ARG A 27 -4.18 4.37 -0.20
N LEU A 28 -4.03 4.86 -1.44
CA LEU A 28 -3.07 5.91 -1.77
C LEU A 28 -3.38 7.23 -1.05
N GLY A 29 -4.65 7.60 -0.93
CA GLY A 29 -5.06 8.77 -0.17
C GLY A 29 -4.68 8.68 1.31
N ARG A 30 -4.82 7.50 1.93
CA ARG A 30 -4.35 7.27 3.31
C ARG A 30 -2.83 7.38 3.41
N GLU A 31 -2.10 6.77 2.48
CA GLU A 31 -0.64 6.83 2.44
C GLU A 31 -0.13 8.27 2.34
N ILE A 32 -0.73 9.09 1.45
CA ILE A 32 -0.44 10.52 1.34
C ILE A 32 -0.72 11.25 2.65
N SER A 33 -1.88 11.02 3.27
CA SER A 33 -2.24 11.69 4.54
C SER A 33 -1.28 11.35 5.68
N VAL A 34 -0.85 10.08 5.76
CA VAL A 34 0.13 9.65 6.77
C VAL A 34 1.51 10.23 6.48
N ALA A 35 1.93 10.23 5.22
CA ALA A 35 3.21 10.81 4.84
C ALA A 35 3.29 12.29 5.21
N VAL A 36 2.22 13.06 4.99
CA VAL A 36 2.12 14.47 5.39
C VAL A 36 2.16 14.60 6.91
N LYS A 37 1.43 13.78 7.63
CA LYS A 37 1.36 13.85 9.10
C LYS A 37 2.70 13.59 9.78
N VAL A 38 3.48 12.67 9.24
CA VAL A 38 4.78 12.27 9.80
C VAL A 38 5.91 13.18 9.35
N GLY A 39 5.93 13.56 8.08
CA GLY A 39 7.07 14.29 7.48
C GLY A 39 6.76 15.68 6.95
N GLY A 40 5.53 16.20 7.18
CA GLY A 40 5.11 17.50 6.66
C GLY A 40 4.67 17.46 5.19
N GLU A 41 4.14 18.59 4.72
CA GLU A 41 3.55 18.74 3.39
C GLU A 41 4.56 19.06 2.28
N ASP A 42 5.78 19.41 2.64
CA ASP A 42 6.81 19.76 1.67
C ASP A 42 7.30 18.52 0.91
N ILE A 43 6.98 18.48 -0.38
CA ILE A 43 7.30 17.35 -1.27
C ILE A 43 8.81 17.18 -1.46
N GLU A 44 9.58 18.28 -1.39
CA GLU A 44 11.03 18.23 -1.61
C GLU A 44 11.76 17.58 -0.44
N SER A 45 11.35 17.84 0.77
CA SER A 45 11.94 17.27 1.98
C SER A 45 11.32 15.93 2.39
N ASN A 46 10.06 15.67 2.02
CA ASN A 46 9.34 14.46 2.39
C ASN A 46 9.37 13.39 1.29
N ILE A 47 10.39 12.51 1.34
CA ILE A 47 10.58 11.44 0.36
C ILE A 47 9.37 10.49 0.31
N ARG A 48 8.76 10.17 1.46
CA ARG A 48 7.57 9.30 1.54
C ARG A 48 6.38 9.92 0.81
N LEU A 49 6.14 11.21 1.02
CA LEU A 49 5.07 11.95 0.34
C LEU A 49 5.31 12.01 -1.16
N ARG A 50 6.53 12.31 -1.58
CA ARG A 50 6.91 12.33 -3.00
C ARG A 50 6.65 10.98 -3.68
N SER A 51 7.06 9.89 -3.05
CA SER A 51 6.82 8.53 -3.56
C SER A 51 5.33 8.17 -3.64
N ALA A 52 4.56 8.52 -2.60
CA ALA A 52 3.11 8.28 -2.58
C ALA A 52 2.37 9.07 -3.67
N ILE A 53 2.75 10.34 -3.89
CA ILE A 53 2.20 11.17 -4.96
C ILE A 53 2.58 10.62 -6.34
N ALA A 54 3.83 10.20 -6.54
CA ALA A 54 4.27 9.58 -7.79
C ALA A 54 3.46 8.33 -8.11
N SER A 55 3.24 7.46 -7.12
CA SER A 55 2.39 6.27 -7.24
C SER A 55 0.92 6.62 -7.54
N ALA A 56 0.38 7.68 -6.93
CA ALA A 56 -0.98 8.15 -7.20
C ALA A 56 -1.12 8.65 -8.64
N LYS A 57 -0.16 9.43 -9.12
CA LYS A 57 -0.11 9.96 -10.50
C LYS A 57 0.02 8.82 -11.52
N SER A 58 0.86 7.81 -11.28
CA SER A 58 1.03 6.67 -12.19
C SER A 58 -0.26 5.86 -12.39
N LEU A 59 -1.14 5.86 -11.38
CA LEU A 59 -2.45 5.21 -11.43
C LEU A 59 -3.58 6.16 -11.87
N ASN A 60 -3.24 7.35 -12.37
CA ASN A 60 -4.18 8.38 -12.82
C ASN A 60 -5.18 8.81 -11.73
N MET A 61 -4.71 8.96 -10.48
CA MET A 61 -5.51 9.55 -9.41
C MET A 61 -5.75 11.05 -9.71
N PRO A 62 -7.00 11.56 -9.65
CA PRO A 62 -7.28 12.97 -9.87
C PRO A 62 -6.51 13.87 -8.91
N LYS A 63 -6.06 15.01 -9.41
CA LYS A 63 -5.30 16.00 -8.63
C LYS A 63 -6.04 16.44 -7.36
N ASP A 64 -7.35 16.69 -7.46
CA ASP A 64 -8.20 17.07 -6.34
C ASP A 64 -8.23 16.01 -5.22
N ASN A 65 -8.09 14.73 -5.57
CA ASN A 65 -8.03 13.66 -4.56
C ASN A 65 -6.69 13.66 -3.82
N ILE A 66 -5.61 13.96 -4.54
CA ILE A 66 -4.26 14.11 -3.95
C ILE A 66 -4.26 15.31 -3.00
N GLU A 67 -4.75 16.46 -3.42
CA GLU A 67 -4.83 17.68 -2.62
C GLU A 67 -5.69 17.51 -1.37
N ARG A 68 -6.85 16.85 -1.51
CA ARG A 68 -7.68 16.49 -0.34
C ARG A 68 -6.97 15.57 0.64
N ALA A 69 -6.19 14.63 0.15
CA ALA A 69 -5.42 13.73 1.01
C ALA A 69 -4.29 14.47 1.76
N ILE A 70 -3.63 15.43 1.10
CA ILE A 70 -2.64 16.30 1.74
C ILE A 70 -3.30 17.15 2.85
N LYS A 71 -4.40 17.84 2.54
CA LYS A 71 -5.15 18.64 3.53
C LYS A 71 -5.61 17.79 4.72
N LYS A 72 -6.04 16.55 4.46
CA LYS A 72 -6.44 15.63 5.52
C LYS A 72 -5.25 15.27 6.45
N GLY A 73 -4.05 15.12 5.88
CA GLY A 73 -2.83 14.87 6.66
C GLY A 73 -2.38 16.04 7.53
N GLN A 74 -2.69 17.28 7.12
CA GLN A 74 -2.41 18.50 7.89
C GLN A 74 -3.37 18.69 9.07
N GLY A 75 -4.59 18.13 8.97
CA GLY A 75 -5.62 18.30 10.00
C GLY A 75 -5.39 17.42 11.23
N ASN A 76 -5.93 17.88 12.38
CA ASN A 76 -5.96 17.12 13.62
C ASN A 76 -7.21 16.22 13.75
N ASP A 77 -7.77 15.78 12.65
CA ASP A 77 -8.92 14.89 12.64
C ASP A 77 -8.55 13.54 13.30
N PRO A 78 -9.24 13.13 14.39
CA PRO A 78 -9.00 11.86 15.07
C PRO A 78 -9.11 10.64 14.11
N ASP A 79 -10.00 10.72 13.12
CA ASP A 79 -10.19 9.67 12.10
C ASP A 79 -9.04 9.59 11.10
N SER A 80 -8.13 10.55 11.11
CA SER A 80 -6.92 10.55 10.29
C SER A 80 -5.68 9.99 11.00
N ASN A 81 -5.81 9.54 12.26
CA ASN A 81 -4.75 8.89 13.01
C ASN A 81 -4.56 7.45 12.54
N TYR A 82 -3.86 7.29 11.44
CA TYR A 82 -3.48 5.97 10.94
C TYR A 82 -2.17 5.51 11.60
N GLU A 83 -2.13 4.23 11.99
CA GLU A 83 -0.96 3.54 12.49
C GLU A 83 -0.61 2.39 11.55
N GLU A 84 0.69 2.14 11.40
CA GLU A 84 1.19 0.96 10.70
C GLU A 84 1.16 -0.23 11.65
N VAL A 85 0.49 -1.29 11.24
CA VAL A 85 0.40 -2.54 12.00
C VAL A 85 0.76 -3.69 11.09
N ARG A 86 1.61 -4.59 11.59
CA ARG A 86 2.00 -5.81 10.90
C ARG A 86 1.25 -6.98 11.51
N TYR A 87 0.74 -7.84 10.66
CA TYR A 87 0.13 -9.11 11.01
C TYR A 87 0.88 -10.22 10.31
N GLU A 88 1.05 -11.34 11.00
CA GLU A 88 1.79 -12.48 10.53
C GLU A 88 0.93 -13.73 10.63
N GLY A 89 1.11 -14.67 9.72
CA GLY A 89 0.35 -15.90 9.75
C GLY A 89 0.69 -16.83 8.61
N TYR A 90 0.00 -17.95 8.59
CA TYR A 90 0.15 -18.99 7.57
C TYR A 90 -1.11 -19.06 6.73
N GLY A 91 -0.94 -19.03 5.41
CA GLY A 91 -1.97 -19.34 4.44
C GLY A 91 -2.15 -20.84 4.25
N PRO A 92 -2.98 -21.24 3.27
CA PRO A 92 -3.10 -22.65 2.86
C PRO A 92 -1.72 -23.25 2.58
N GLU A 93 -1.58 -24.55 2.82
CA GLU A 93 -0.34 -25.30 2.61
C GLU A 93 0.87 -24.78 3.41
N GLY A 94 0.63 -23.99 4.46
CA GLY A 94 1.70 -23.47 5.32
C GLY A 94 2.51 -22.32 4.71
N ILE A 95 1.96 -21.62 3.70
CA ILE A 95 2.63 -20.46 3.11
C ILE A 95 2.70 -19.32 4.12
N ALA A 96 3.91 -18.86 4.43
CA ALA A 96 4.12 -17.71 5.31
C ALA A 96 3.62 -16.41 4.65
N ILE A 97 2.84 -15.62 5.39
CA ILE A 97 2.25 -14.37 4.91
C ILE A 97 2.48 -13.27 5.93
N ILE A 98 3.06 -12.15 5.46
CA ILE A 98 3.11 -10.89 6.21
C ILE A 98 2.10 -9.92 5.59
N VAL A 99 1.26 -9.31 6.43
CA VAL A 99 0.30 -8.28 6.06
C VAL A 99 0.67 -6.98 6.74
N GLU A 100 1.09 -5.98 5.97
CA GLU A 100 1.28 -4.62 6.45
C GLU A 100 0.00 -3.82 6.22
N ALA A 101 -0.56 -3.27 7.28
CA ALA A 101 -1.81 -2.54 7.25
C ALA A 101 -1.64 -1.13 7.82
N LEU A 102 -2.30 -0.17 7.17
CA LEU A 102 -2.41 1.20 7.63
C LEU A 102 -3.85 1.41 8.12
N THR A 103 -4.02 1.56 9.43
CA THR A 103 -5.34 1.59 10.06
C THR A 103 -5.47 2.64 11.15
N ASN A 104 -6.68 3.18 11.28
CA ASN A 104 -7.10 4.00 12.41
C ASN A 104 -7.81 3.19 13.51
N ASN A 105 -7.97 1.87 13.32
CA ASN A 105 -8.60 0.98 14.30
C ASN A 105 -8.00 -0.42 14.24
N LYS A 106 -7.01 -0.69 15.10
CA LYS A 106 -6.30 -1.96 15.18
C LYS A 106 -7.23 -3.16 15.43
N ASN A 107 -8.20 -3.00 16.32
CA ASN A 107 -9.11 -4.10 16.71
C ASN A 107 -9.97 -4.55 15.54
N ARG A 108 -10.56 -3.58 14.80
CA ARG A 108 -11.35 -3.89 13.61
C ARG A 108 -10.49 -4.57 12.55
N THR A 109 -9.31 -4.02 12.28
CA THR A 109 -8.41 -4.59 11.27
C THR A 109 -7.92 -5.98 11.66
N ALA A 110 -7.57 -6.22 12.92
CA ALA A 110 -7.19 -7.54 13.41
C ALA A 110 -8.31 -8.57 13.22
N ALA A 111 -9.56 -8.18 13.51
CA ALA A 111 -10.71 -9.06 13.32
C ALA A 111 -10.96 -9.38 11.84
N GLU A 112 -10.86 -8.38 10.94
CA GLU A 112 -11.02 -8.56 9.50
C GLU A 112 -9.92 -9.46 8.92
N ILE A 113 -8.67 -9.26 9.34
CA ILE A 113 -7.54 -10.07 8.87
C ILE A 113 -7.67 -11.50 9.38
N ARG A 114 -7.99 -11.70 10.67
CA ARG A 114 -8.23 -13.05 11.23
C ARG A 114 -9.33 -13.78 10.47
N SER A 115 -10.45 -13.09 10.23
CA SER A 115 -11.56 -13.64 9.43
C SER A 115 -11.10 -14.01 8.01
N SER A 116 -10.25 -13.20 7.38
CA SER A 116 -9.75 -13.47 6.04
C SER A 116 -8.85 -14.70 6.02
N PHE A 117 -7.90 -14.81 6.96
CA PHE A 117 -7.07 -16.01 7.08
C PHE A 117 -7.92 -17.26 7.25
N SER A 118 -8.84 -17.27 8.22
CA SER A 118 -9.72 -18.42 8.49
C SER A 118 -10.59 -18.80 7.31
N LYS A 119 -11.15 -17.79 6.60
CA LYS A 119 -12.02 -18.01 5.44
C LYS A 119 -11.32 -18.72 4.28
N TYR A 120 -10.02 -18.47 4.11
CA TYR A 120 -9.23 -19.04 3.02
C TYR A 120 -8.32 -20.19 3.46
N GLY A 121 -8.60 -20.81 4.61
CA GLY A 121 -7.89 -22.01 5.07
C GLY A 121 -6.52 -21.73 5.67
N GLY A 122 -6.26 -20.49 6.09
CA GLY A 122 -5.07 -20.10 6.81
C GLY A 122 -5.32 -19.85 8.28
N ASN A 123 -4.27 -19.46 9.00
CA ASN A 123 -4.31 -19.11 10.41
C ASN A 123 -3.48 -17.85 10.68
N LEU A 124 -4.05 -16.89 11.41
CA LEU A 124 -3.33 -15.74 11.89
C LEU A 124 -2.49 -16.16 13.10
N GLY A 125 -1.18 -15.93 13.01
CA GLY A 125 -0.22 -16.19 14.08
C GLY A 125 0.06 -14.99 14.97
N GLU A 126 1.02 -15.14 15.86
CA GLU A 126 1.55 -14.05 16.67
C GLU A 126 2.63 -13.27 15.92
N THR A 127 2.96 -12.07 16.40
CA THR A 127 4.08 -11.28 15.86
C THR A 127 5.38 -12.07 15.97
N GLY A 128 6.15 -12.15 14.88
CA GLY A 128 7.38 -12.94 14.83
C GLY A 128 7.20 -14.38 14.34
N SER A 129 5.94 -14.82 14.10
CA SER A 129 5.67 -16.21 13.72
C SER A 129 6.21 -16.60 12.34
N VAL A 130 6.34 -15.64 11.42
CA VAL A 130 6.84 -15.89 10.07
C VAL A 130 7.93 -14.92 9.62
N SER A 131 8.12 -13.79 10.30
CA SER A 131 9.07 -12.74 9.90
C SER A 131 10.52 -13.21 9.84
N PHE A 132 10.88 -14.25 10.60
CA PHE A 132 12.21 -14.85 10.55
C PHE A 132 12.57 -15.45 9.17
N GLY A 133 11.57 -15.78 8.35
CA GLY A 133 11.76 -16.31 7.00
C GLY A 133 11.77 -15.24 5.90
N PHE A 134 11.77 -13.95 6.27
CA PHE A 134 11.72 -12.84 5.31
C PHE A 134 12.88 -11.86 5.52
N ASP A 135 13.61 -11.61 4.45
CA ASP A 135 14.59 -10.53 4.39
C ASP A 135 13.97 -9.32 3.67
N ARG A 136 14.15 -8.13 4.24
CA ARG A 136 13.72 -6.89 3.62
C ARG A 136 14.89 -6.25 2.89
N PHE A 137 14.81 -6.18 1.56
CA PHE A 137 15.82 -5.53 0.74
C PHE A 137 15.20 -4.56 -0.26
N GLY A 138 15.98 -3.58 -0.68
CA GLY A 138 15.63 -2.70 -1.80
C GLY A 138 16.12 -3.30 -3.12
N ASN A 139 15.27 -3.28 -4.15
CA ASN A 139 15.64 -3.67 -5.50
C ASN A 139 15.71 -2.42 -6.39
N ILE A 140 16.88 -2.16 -6.96
CA ILE A 140 17.09 -1.07 -7.91
C ILE A 140 17.42 -1.70 -9.25
N THR A 141 16.54 -1.51 -10.23
CA THR A 141 16.75 -1.96 -11.60
C THR A 141 17.27 -0.79 -12.44
N LEU A 142 18.45 -0.94 -13.01
CA LEU A 142 19.08 0.06 -13.86
C LEU A 142 19.27 -0.51 -15.27
N ASP A 143 19.05 0.31 -16.29
CA ASP A 143 19.37 -0.07 -17.66
C ASP A 143 20.90 -0.14 -17.82
N LYS A 144 21.39 -1.26 -18.33
CA LYS A 144 22.82 -1.53 -18.53
C LYS A 144 23.54 -0.44 -19.37
N ASN A 145 22.81 0.22 -20.25
CA ASN A 145 23.35 1.26 -21.14
C ASN A 145 23.37 2.65 -20.51
N SER A 146 22.69 2.84 -19.36
CA SER A 146 22.55 4.16 -18.73
C SER A 146 23.48 4.40 -17.54
N VAL A 147 24.26 3.41 -17.11
CA VAL A 147 25.09 3.51 -15.89
C VAL A 147 26.50 2.96 -16.12
N SER A 148 27.51 3.75 -15.80
CA SER A 148 28.91 3.28 -15.71
C SER A 148 29.09 2.50 -14.40
N TYR A 149 29.71 1.32 -14.45
CA TYR A 149 29.98 0.45 -13.29
C TYR A 149 30.76 1.14 -12.15
N THR A 150 31.42 2.25 -12.40
CA THR A 150 32.15 3.02 -11.40
C THR A 150 31.24 3.71 -10.38
N HIS A 151 29.98 4.02 -10.72
CA HIS A 151 29.02 4.66 -9.80
C HIS A 151 28.34 3.68 -8.85
N LEU A 152 28.21 2.40 -9.21
CA LEU A 152 27.58 1.38 -8.37
C LEU A 152 28.49 0.90 -7.24
N ARG A 153 29.81 0.99 -7.41
CA ARG A 153 30.79 0.51 -6.42
C ARG A 153 31.00 1.44 -5.23
N ALA A 154 30.57 2.70 -5.33
CA ALA A 154 30.77 3.70 -4.28
C ALA A 154 29.82 3.55 -3.07
N HIS A 155 28.77 2.70 -3.14
CA HIS A 155 27.79 2.48 -2.08
C HIS A 155 27.83 1.10 -1.43
N GLU A 156 28.78 0.23 -1.81
CA GLU A 156 28.92 -1.12 -1.20
C GLU A 156 29.84 -1.17 0.02
N THR A 157 30.38 -0.05 0.45
CA THR A 157 31.34 -0.02 1.55
C THR A 157 30.74 0.55 2.82
N ASP A 158 29.72 -0.06 3.40
CA ASP A 158 29.43 0.12 4.83
C ASP A 158 28.32 -0.84 5.26
N ILE A 159 28.62 -2.15 5.25
CA ILE A 159 27.94 -3.12 6.12
C ILE A 159 29.03 -4.02 6.70
N ASN A 160 29.58 -3.60 7.81
CA ASN A 160 30.23 -4.45 8.80
C ASN A 160 29.39 -4.43 10.06
#